data_aa49ca26b7e212ffd4ccd6e36bb3a136
#
_entry.id   aa49ca26b7e212ffd4ccd6e36bb3a136
#
_cell.length_a   1.000
_cell.length_b   1.000
_cell.length_c   1.000
_cell.angle_alpha   90.00
_cell.angle_beta   90.00
_cell.angle_gamma   90.00
#
_symmetry.space_group_name_H-M   'P 1'
#
loop_
_entity.id
_entity.type
_entity.pdbx_description
1 polymer ?
#
loop_
_entity_poly.entity_id
_entity_poly.type
_entity_poly.pdbx_seq_one_letter_code
_entity_poly.pdbx_strand_id
1 'polypeptide(L)'
;MNVRLSQTEKLQGRRSRTTLPALALPEVTPRGCLRPVSETLPLAIARVAKALQPDKIILFGSYAYDAPTPDSDVDLLVIMETDKPVKERSWAVSRLLLPRDFPVDILVKTPAELAAALQRGDFFLREITERGPLSMSDPTDPAAWVAKFDRFSRHNQKRSNSVTQNP
;
A
#
# COMPACT_ATOMS: atom_id res chain seq x y z
N MET A 1 34.48 -49.91 27.99
CA MET A 1 34.74 -48.55 27.51
C MET A 1 33.58 -48.12 26.59
N ASN A 2 32.66 -47.34 27.13
CA ASN A 2 31.49 -46.86 26.41
C ASN A 2 31.82 -45.54 25.74
N VAL A 3 31.74 -45.45 24.42
CA VAL A 3 31.80 -44.20 23.69
C VAL A 3 30.39 -43.85 23.26
N ARG A 4 29.84 -42.80 23.90
CA ARG A 4 28.57 -42.19 23.57
C ARG A 4 28.67 -41.44 22.23
N LEU A 5 27.86 -41.82 21.28
CA LEU A 5 27.62 -41.04 20.07
C LEU A 5 26.72 -39.86 20.37
N SER A 6 27.24 -38.68 20.19
CA SER A 6 26.52 -37.39 20.32
C SER A 6 25.47 -37.25 19.24
N GLN A 7 24.28 -36.86 19.67
CA GLN A 7 23.15 -36.52 18.81
C GLN A 7 23.45 -35.22 18.05
N THR A 8 23.49 -35.29 16.74
CA THR A 8 23.45 -34.10 15.87
C THR A 8 22.04 -33.55 15.86
N GLU A 9 21.84 -32.48 16.60
CA GLU A 9 20.60 -31.67 16.56
C GLU A 9 20.38 -31.14 15.15
N LYS A 10 19.30 -31.60 14.56
CA LYS A 10 18.72 -31.04 13.32
C LYS A 10 18.24 -29.63 13.61
N LEU A 11 19.03 -28.65 13.27
CA LEU A 11 18.58 -27.25 13.12
C LEU A 11 17.67 -27.14 11.89
N GLN A 12 16.42 -27.52 12.07
CA GLN A 12 15.37 -27.14 11.15
C GLN A 12 15.09 -25.66 11.34
N GLY A 13 15.73 -24.83 10.53
CA GLY A 13 15.43 -23.41 10.42
C GLY A 13 13.97 -23.22 9.98
N ARG A 14 13.11 -23.00 10.93
CA ARG A 14 11.75 -22.48 10.71
C ARG A 14 11.88 -21.11 10.06
N ARG A 15 11.83 -21.06 8.72
CA ARG A 15 11.61 -19.81 8.02
C ARG A 15 10.23 -19.31 8.46
N SER A 16 10.22 -18.41 9.42
CA SER A 16 9.04 -17.64 9.76
C SER A 16 8.61 -16.91 8.49
N ARG A 17 7.54 -17.39 7.86
CA ARG A 17 6.80 -16.58 6.90
C ARG A 17 6.28 -15.40 7.71
N THR A 18 6.88 -14.24 7.57
CA THR A 18 6.31 -12.99 8.04
C THR A 18 5.04 -12.77 7.23
N THR A 19 3.94 -13.26 7.74
CA THR A 19 2.62 -12.95 7.21
C THR A 19 2.36 -11.51 7.59
N LEU A 20 2.47 -10.59 6.64
CA LEU A 20 2.02 -9.22 6.85
C LEU A 20 0.53 -9.28 7.25
N PRO A 21 0.10 -8.51 8.26
CA PRO A 21 -1.30 -8.49 8.64
C PRO A 21 -2.14 -8.07 7.42
N ALA A 22 -3.26 -8.75 7.21
CA ALA A 22 -4.18 -8.41 6.13
C ALA A 22 -4.65 -6.96 6.28
N LEU A 23 -4.61 -6.21 5.20
CA LEU A 23 -5.18 -4.87 5.15
C LEU A 23 -6.69 -4.99 5.34
N ALA A 24 -7.27 -4.13 6.19
CA ALA A 24 -8.72 -3.99 6.31
C ALA A 24 -9.29 -3.16 5.13
N LEU A 25 -8.80 -3.43 3.92
CA LEU A 25 -9.41 -2.96 2.68
C LEU A 25 -10.69 -3.76 2.42
N PRO A 26 -11.65 -3.19 1.71
CA PRO A 26 -12.76 -3.97 1.18
C PRO A 26 -12.24 -5.23 0.47
N GLU A 27 -12.83 -6.38 0.78
CA GLU A 27 -12.48 -7.66 0.13
C GLU A 27 -13.03 -7.71 -1.29
N VAL A 28 -12.58 -6.75 -2.12
CA VAL A 28 -12.94 -6.69 -3.53
C VAL A 28 -11.84 -7.35 -4.34
N THR A 29 -12.22 -8.37 -5.10
CA THR A 29 -11.36 -8.99 -6.11
C THR A 29 -11.63 -8.31 -7.44
N PRO A 30 -10.63 -7.61 -8.02
CA PRO A 30 -10.79 -6.97 -9.32
C PRO A 30 -11.09 -7.98 -10.41
N ARG A 31 -11.81 -7.55 -11.43
CA ARG A 31 -12.16 -8.41 -12.57
C ARG A 31 -10.92 -8.96 -13.26
N GLY A 32 -10.89 -10.27 -13.43
CA GLY A 32 -9.73 -10.97 -14.03
C GLY A 32 -8.57 -11.25 -13.08
N CYS A 33 -8.67 -10.86 -11.81
CA CYS A 33 -7.70 -11.15 -10.77
C CYS A 33 -8.14 -12.36 -9.92
N LEU A 34 -7.16 -13.02 -9.26
CA LEU A 34 -7.41 -14.24 -8.48
C LEU A 34 -7.55 -13.97 -6.98
N ARG A 35 -7.09 -12.81 -6.53
CA ARG A 35 -7.01 -12.45 -5.10
C ARG A 35 -7.53 -11.05 -4.86
N PRO A 36 -8.10 -10.76 -3.69
CA PRO A 36 -8.53 -9.43 -3.35
C PRO A 36 -7.34 -8.46 -3.19
N VAL A 37 -7.60 -7.18 -3.39
CA VAL A 37 -6.58 -6.12 -3.25
C VAL A 37 -6.05 -6.04 -1.82
N SER A 38 -6.88 -6.35 -0.83
CA SER A 38 -6.48 -6.41 0.59
C SER A 38 -5.30 -7.35 0.87
N GLU A 39 -5.16 -8.42 0.09
CA GLU A 39 -4.04 -9.36 0.23
C GLU A 39 -2.82 -8.95 -0.61
N THR A 40 -3.05 -8.41 -1.80
CA THR A 40 -2.01 -8.23 -2.80
C THR A 40 -1.32 -6.86 -2.72
N LEU A 41 -2.06 -5.81 -2.37
CA LEU A 41 -1.52 -4.45 -2.28
C LEU A 41 -0.41 -4.30 -1.24
N PRO A 42 -0.49 -4.86 -0.01
CA PRO A 42 0.61 -4.76 0.95
C PRO A 42 1.93 -5.32 0.43
N LEU A 43 1.87 -6.44 -0.29
CA LEU A 43 3.05 -7.06 -0.88
C LEU A 43 3.65 -6.20 -2.01
N ALA A 44 2.78 -5.59 -2.81
CA ALA A 44 3.16 -4.69 -3.88
C ALA A 44 3.84 -3.42 -3.34
N ILE A 45 3.25 -2.80 -2.32
CA ILE A 45 3.83 -1.63 -1.64
C ILE A 45 5.18 -1.95 -1.00
N ALA A 46 5.32 -3.11 -0.34
CA ALA A 46 6.59 -3.52 0.24
C ALA A 46 7.71 -3.67 -0.81
N ARG A 47 7.38 -4.16 -2.02
CA ARG A 47 8.34 -4.23 -3.14
C ARG A 47 8.79 -2.85 -3.60
N VAL A 48 7.85 -1.92 -3.77
CA VAL A 48 8.15 -0.53 -4.16
C VAL A 48 8.99 0.16 -3.09
N ALA A 49 8.58 0.06 -1.82
CA ALA A 49 9.29 0.65 -0.69
C ALA A 49 10.74 0.16 -0.60
N LYS A 50 10.95 -1.15 -0.72
CA LYS A 50 12.28 -1.75 -0.66
C LYS A 50 13.20 -1.32 -1.83
N ALA A 51 12.63 -1.20 -3.03
CA ALA A 51 13.42 -0.96 -4.24
C ALA A 51 13.70 0.52 -4.50
N LEU A 52 12.76 1.41 -4.17
CA LEU A 52 12.83 2.84 -4.53
C LEU A 52 12.96 3.76 -3.32
N GLN A 53 12.71 3.26 -2.11
CA GLN A 53 12.77 4.02 -0.86
C GLN A 53 12.08 5.40 -0.96
N PRO A 54 10.80 5.44 -1.39
CA PRO A 54 10.08 6.70 -1.55
C PRO A 54 9.87 7.38 -0.19
N ASP A 55 9.81 8.71 -0.18
CA ASP A 55 9.49 9.48 1.03
C ASP A 55 8.07 9.18 1.52
N LYS A 56 7.16 8.93 0.59
CA LYS A 56 5.76 8.65 0.90
C LYS A 56 5.06 7.87 -0.21
N ILE A 57 4.16 6.95 0.19
CA ILE A 57 3.18 6.34 -0.70
C ILE A 57 1.79 6.60 -0.11
N ILE A 58 0.87 7.13 -0.92
CA ILE A 58 -0.50 7.44 -0.51
C ILE A 58 -1.45 6.67 -1.40
N LEU A 59 -2.34 5.88 -0.80
CA LEU A 59 -3.49 5.31 -1.49
C LEU A 59 -4.60 6.37 -1.52
N PHE A 60 -5.22 6.57 -2.68
CA PHE A 60 -6.37 7.45 -2.83
C PHE A 60 -7.45 6.78 -3.71
N GLY A 61 -8.47 7.52 -4.14
CA GLY A 61 -9.53 6.97 -4.96
C GLY A 61 -10.46 5.99 -4.24
N SER A 62 -11.14 5.14 -4.99
CA SER A 62 -12.23 4.28 -4.49
C SER A 62 -11.81 3.35 -3.35
N TYR A 63 -10.64 2.75 -3.44
CA TYR A 63 -10.11 1.88 -2.38
C TYR A 63 -9.76 2.63 -1.09
N ALA A 64 -9.46 3.91 -1.20
CA ALA A 64 -9.17 4.76 -0.05
C ALA A 64 -10.43 5.22 0.69
N TYR A 65 -11.55 5.31 -0.02
CA TYR A 65 -12.83 5.80 0.52
C TYR A 65 -13.86 4.69 0.76
N ASP A 66 -13.42 3.44 0.81
CA ASP A 66 -14.25 2.25 1.11
C ASP A 66 -15.42 2.04 0.12
N ALA A 67 -15.22 2.45 -1.12
CA ALA A 67 -16.23 2.36 -2.18
C ALA A 67 -15.72 1.71 -3.49
N PRO A 68 -14.82 0.70 -3.45
CA PRO A 68 -14.36 0.06 -4.67
C PRO A 68 -15.39 -0.90 -5.23
N THR A 69 -15.36 -1.06 -6.54
CA THR A 69 -16.09 -2.09 -7.28
C THR A 69 -15.09 -3.07 -7.92
N PRO A 70 -15.53 -4.21 -8.46
CA PRO A 70 -14.63 -5.11 -9.20
C PRO A 70 -13.95 -4.49 -10.44
N ASP A 71 -14.45 -3.37 -10.92
CA ASP A 71 -13.89 -2.62 -12.05
C ASP A 71 -13.04 -1.42 -11.60
N SER A 72 -12.83 -1.24 -10.29
CA SER A 72 -12.04 -0.14 -9.75
C SER A 72 -10.55 -0.42 -9.85
N ASP A 73 -9.79 0.61 -10.23
CA ASP A 73 -8.33 0.62 -10.17
C ASP A 73 -7.84 1.00 -8.76
N VAL A 74 -6.63 0.59 -8.43
CA VAL A 74 -5.93 1.04 -7.23
C VAL A 74 -5.15 2.30 -7.57
N ASP A 75 -5.44 3.41 -6.90
CA ASP A 75 -4.81 4.70 -7.17
C ASP A 75 -3.69 4.98 -6.16
N LEU A 76 -2.45 5.15 -6.65
CA LEU A 76 -1.27 5.39 -5.81
C LEU A 76 -0.56 6.70 -6.18
N LEU A 77 -0.36 7.56 -5.18
CA LEU A 77 0.58 8.68 -5.27
C LEU A 77 1.89 8.29 -4.58
N VAL A 78 2.98 8.26 -5.33
CA VAL A 78 4.33 7.98 -4.83
C VAL A 78 5.12 9.27 -4.84
N ILE A 79 5.65 9.65 -3.68
CA ILE A 79 6.49 10.84 -3.51
C ILE A 79 7.91 10.35 -3.29
N MET A 80 8.83 10.73 -4.16
CA MET A 80 10.23 10.30 -4.10
C MET A 80 11.15 11.28 -4.80
N GLU A 81 12.36 11.45 -4.29
CA GLU A 81 13.40 12.18 -4.99
C GLU A 81 13.88 11.41 -6.22
N THR A 82 13.90 12.08 -7.36
CA THR A 82 14.36 11.51 -8.62
C THR A 82 14.55 12.57 -9.69
N ASP A 83 15.56 12.42 -10.51
CA ASP A 83 15.86 13.26 -11.72
C ASP A 83 15.23 12.69 -12.99
N LYS A 84 14.61 11.51 -12.89
CA LYS A 84 14.01 10.89 -14.06
C LYS A 84 12.78 11.67 -14.56
N PRO A 85 12.56 11.71 -15.88
CA PRO A 85 11.34 12.24 -16.48
C PRO A 85 10.09 11.54 -15.93
N VAL A 86 8.96 12.25 -15.91
CA VAL A 86 7.68 11.75 -15.33
C VAL A 86 7.31 10.36 -15.85
N LYS A 87 7.44 10.11 -17.17
CA LYS A 87 7.11 8.83 -17.77
C LYS A 87 7.98 7.69 -17.26
N GLU A 88 9.29 7.93 -17.11
CA GLU A 88 10.24 6.91 -16.68
C GLU A 88 10.06 6.54 -15.22
N ARG A 89 9.78 7.51 -14.34
CA ARG A 89 9.56 7.24 -12.92
C ARG A 89 8.27 6.47 -12.66
N SER A 90 7.18 6.81 -13.35
CA SER A 90 5.94 6.05 -13.27
C SER A 90 6.12 4.62 -13.78
N TRP A 91 6.89 4.45 -14.85
CA TRP A 91 7.20 3.13 -15.38
C TRP A 91 8.11 2.31 -14.45
N ALA A 92 9.07 2.95 -13.78
CA ALA A 92 9.91 2.29 -12.77
C ALA A 92 9.08 1.71 -11.62
N VAL A 93 8.13 2.48 -11.10
CA VAL A 93 7.18 1.98 -10.08
C VAL A 93 6.32 0.86 -10.65
N SER A 94 5.74 1.05 -11.83
CA SER A 94 4.85 0.08 -12.48
C SER A 94 5.50 -1.29 -12.69
N ARG A 95 6.80 -1.33 -13.04
CA ARG A 95 7.54 -2.59 -13.20
C ARG A 95 7.69 -3.38 -11.90
N LEU A 96 7.80 -2.71 -10.76
CA LEU A 96 7.91 -3.36 -9.46
C LEU A 96 6.58 -3.99 -9.01
N LEU A 97 5.48 -3.59 -9.63
CA LEU A 97 4.15 -4.16 -9.38
C LEU A 97 3.84 -5.38 -10.26
N LEU A 98 4.80 -5.83 -11.08
CA LEU A 98 4.66 -7.06 -11.85
C LEU A 98 5.01 -8.31 -11.04
N PRO A 99 4.32 -9.47 -11.26
CA PRO A 99 3.08 -9.59 -12.04
C PRO A 99 1.96 -8.77 -11.41
N ARG A 100 1.06 -8.20 -12.24
CA ARG A 100 -0.04 -7.37 -11.74
C ARG A 100 -1.13 -8.24 -11.12
N ASP A 101 -1.30 -8.09 -9.82
CA ASP A 101 -2.39 -8.74 -9.07
C ASP A 101 -3.67 -7.88 -9.04
N PHE A 102 -3.61 -6.63 -9.57
CA PHE A 102 -4.73 -5.68 -9.64
C PHE A 102 -4.45 -4.59 -10.68
N PRO A 103 -5.49 -3.96 -11.25
CA PRO A 103 -5.36 -2.74 -12.03
C PRO A 103 -4.84 -1.61 -11.15
N VAL A 104 -3.94 -0.75 -11.68
CA VAL A 104 -3.33 0.31 -10.88
C VAL A 104 -3.02 1.55 -11.69
N ASP A 105 -3.40 2.71 -11.17
CA ASP A 105 -2.98 4.02 -11.62
C ASP A 105 -1.92 4.60 -10.70
N ILE A 106 -0.80 5.07 -11.29
CA ILE A 106 0.37 5.52 -10.54
C ILE A 106 0.71 6.95 -10.90
N LEU A 107 0.62 7.82 -9.92
CA LEU A 107 1.11 9.18 -9.98
C LEU A 107 2.42 9.28 -9.19
N VAL A 108 3.51 9.73 -9.83
CA VAL A 108 4.80 9.94 -9.16
C VAL A 108 5.14 11.41 -9.18
N LYS A 109 5.46 11.97 -8.02
CA LYS A 109 5.87 13.36 -7.82
C LYS A 109 7.16 13.41 -7.00
N THR A 110 8.01 14.40 -7.29
CA THR A 110 9.06 14.77 -6.34
C THR A 110 8.46 15.63 -5.22
N PRO A 111 9.10 15.70 -4.03
CA PRO A 111 8.69 16.63 -2.98
C PRO A 111 8.59 18.08 -3.47
N ALA A 112 9.53 18.52 -4.30
CA ALA A 112 9.53 19.86 -4.88
C ALA A 112 8.34 20.08 -5.84
N GLU A 113 8.04 19.13 -6.71
CA GLU A 113 6.88 19.21 -7.61
C GLU A 113 5.56 19.24 -6.83
N LEU A 114 5.47 18.44 -5.78
CA LEU A 114 4.28 18.41 -4.91
C LEU A 114 4.11 19.78 -4.23
N ALA A 115 5.17 20.31 -3.60
CA ALA A 115 5.12 21.61 -2.94
C ALA A 115 4.72 22.74 -3.90
N ALA A 116 5.29 22.76 -5.09
CA ALA A 116 4.95 23.73 -6.12
C ALA A 116 3.49 23.61 -6.61
N ALA A 117 2.97 22.39 -6.73
CA ALA A 117 1.58 22.17 -7.11
C ALA A 117 0.62 22.66 -6.01
N LEU A 118 0.91 22.36 -4.75
CA LEU A 118 0.10 22.81 -3.61
C LEU A 118 0.09 24.34 -3.48
N GLN A 119 1.24 24.98 -3.71
CA GLN A 119 1.34 26.47 -3.74
C GLN A 119 0.50 27.09 -4.86
N ARG A 120 0.42 26.44 -6.02
CA ARG A 120 -0.45 26.89 -7.13
C ARG A 120 -1.93 26.60 -6.90
N GLY A 121 -2.30 25.96 -5.79
CA GLY A 121 -3.69 25.65 -5.46
C GLY A 121 -4.24 24.38 -6.13
N ASP A 122 -3.38 23.40 -6.41
CA ASP A 122 -3.84 22.12 -6.96
C ASP A 122 -4.74 21.40 -5.94
N PHE A 123 -6.05 21.46 -6.21
CA PHE A 123 -7.06 20.86 -5.33
C PHE A 123 -6.97 19.35 -5.23
N PHE A 124 -6.64 18.68 -6.33
CA PHE A 124 -6.55 17.24 -6.37
C PHE A 124 -5.39 16.72 -5.50
N LEU A 125 -4.20 17.28 -5.67
CA LEU A 125 -3.05 16.92 -4.85
C LEU A 125 -3.24 17.31 -3.38
N ARG A 126 -3.90 18.45 -3.12
CA ARG A 126 -4.25 18.87 -1.76
C ARG A 126 -5.19 17.85 -1.10
N GLU A 127 -6.25 17.46 -1.76
CA GLU A 127 -7.19 16.47 -1.22
C GLU A 127 -6.49 15.13 -0.91
N ILE A 128 -5.67 14.63 -1.83
CA ILE A 128 -4.92 13.39 -1.62
C ILE A 128 -3.97 13.50 -0.43
N THR A 129 -3.25 14.60 -0.29
CA THR A 129 -2.22 14.75 0.74
C THR A 129 -2.77 15.08 2.12
N GLU A 130 -3.88 15.82 2.20
CA GLU A 130 -4.53 16.20 3.45
C GLU A 130 -5.56 15.17 3.93
N ARG A 131 -6.30 14.57 2.99
CA ARG A 131 -7.42 13.66 3.27
C ARG A 131 -7.15 12.23 2.84
N GLY A 132 -6.06 11.97 2.13
CA GLY A 132 -5.67 10.62 1.74
C GLY A 132 -5.51 9.75 2.98
N PRO A 133 -6.41 8.76 3.16
CA PRO A 133 -6.54 8.03 4.43
C PRO A 133 -5.31 7.20 4.75
N LEU A 134 -4.48 6.90 3.75
CA LEU A 134 -3.38 5.97 3.85
C LEU A 134 -2.12 6.54 3.26
N SER A 135 -1.28 7.00 4.15
CA SER A 135 0.03 7.53 3.85
C SER A 135 1.09 6.70 4.57
N MET A 136 1.99 6.09 3.83
CA MET A 136 3.23 5.52 4.35
C MET A 136 4.31 6.59 4.34
N SER A 137 4.75 7.01 5.53
CA SER A 137 5.85 7.98 5.71
C SER A 137 7.17 7.28 6.08
N ASP A 138 7.14 5.97 6.34
CA ASP A 138 8.32 5.16 6.62
C ASP A 138 8.31 3.94 5.69
N PRO A 139 9.14 3.97 4.63
CA PRO A 139 9.21 2.87 3.68
C PRO A 139 9.87 1.62 4.27
N THR A 140 10.48 1.72 5.45
CA THR A 140 11.18 0.59 6.08
C THR A 140 10.24 -0.29 6.90
N ASP A 141 9.04 0.18 7.23
CA ASP A 141 8.04 -0.57 8.00
C ASP A 141 6.70 -0.72 7.26
N PRO A 142 6.58 -1.72 6.38
CA PRO A 142 5.30 -2.06 5.74
C PRO A 142 4.20 -2.44 6.74
N ALA A 143 4.56 -2.94 7.92
CA ALA A 143 3.60 -3.31 8.95
C ALA A 143 2.96 -2.09 9.62
N ALA A 144 3.70 -0.99 9.77
CA ALA A 144 3.16 0.28 10.25
C ALA A 144 2.11 0.86 9.30
N TRP A 145 2.30 0.68 7.99
CA TRP A 145 1.32 1.09 6.98
C TRP A 145 0.02 0.28 7.11
N VAL A 146 0.14 -1.03 7.23
CA VAL A 146 -1.00 -1.94 7.46
C VAL A 146 -1.73 -1.59 8.76
N ALA A 147 -1.02 -1.36 9.86
CA ALA A 147 -1.61 -1.00 11.15
C ALA A 147 -2.34 0.36 11.13
N LYS A 148 -1.84 1.32 10.36
CA LYS A 148 -2.45 2.63 10.20
C LYS A 148 -3.75 2.54 9.39
N PHE A 149 -3.78 1.64 8.40
CA PHE A 149 -4.95 1.33 7.61
C PHE A 149 -6.07 0.70 8.44
N ASP A 150 -5.74 -0.29 9.22
CA ASP A 150 -6.66 -1.01 10.08
C ASP A 150 -7.41 -0.08 11.06
N ARG A 151 -6.72 0.95 11.54
CA ARG A 151 -7.29 1.98 12.42
C ARG A 151 -8.27 2.89 11.66
N PHE A 152 -7.95 3.24 10.41
CA PHE A 152 -8.77 4.11 9.58
C PHE A 152 -10.06 3.42 9.14
N SER A 153 -9.97 2.18 8.66
CA SER A 153 -11.12 1.40 8.19
C SER A 153 -12.14 1.18 9.32
N ARG A 154 -11.67 0.87 10.54
CA ARG A 154 -12.54 0.76 11.73
C ARG A 154 -13.21 2.08 12.10
N HIS A 155 -12.60 3.21 11.83
CA HIS A 155 -13.20 4.52 12.10
C HIS A 155 -14.31 4.86 11.09
N ASN A 156 -14.12 4.53 9.82
CA ASN A 156 -15.10 4.75 8.76
C ASN A 156 -16.31 3.81 8.86
N GLN A 157 -16.12 2.54 9.21
CA GLN A 157 -17.22 1.61 9.44
C GLN A 157 -18.16 2.09 10.57
N LYS A 158 -17.62 2.71 11.62
CA LYS A 158 -18.45 3.29 12.68
C LYS A 158 -19.27 4.48 12.19
N ARG A 159 -18.77 5.27 11.25
CA ARG A 159 -19.51 6.40 10.66
C ARG A 159 -20.63 5.94 9.74
N SER A 160 -20.40 4.93 8.91
CA SER A 160 -21.43 4.38 8.01
C SER A 160 -22.61 3.77 8.80
N ASN A 161 -22.32 3.07 9.90
CA ASN A 161 -23.34 2.47 10.76
C ASN A 161 -24.14 3.50 11.59
N SER A 162 -23.60 4.69 11.81
CA SER A 162 -24.32 5.75 12.55
C SER A 162 -25.29 6.56 11.67
N VAL A 163 -25.14 6.52 10.36
CA VAL A 163 -26.03 7.24 9.42
C VAL A 163 -27.30 6.42 9.11
N THR A 164 -27.29 5.10 9.33
CA THR A 164 -28.43 4.22 9.04
C THR A 164 -29.38 4.03 10.24
N GLN A 165 -29.15 4.70 11.37
CA GLN A 165 -29.99 4.59 12.57
C GLN A 165 -30.64 5.93 12.94
N ASN A 166 -31.29 6.57 12.00
CA ASN A 166 -32.25 7.64 12.33
C ASN A 166 -33.57 7.32 11.63
N PRO A 167 -34.64 7.01 12.41
CA PRO A 167 -35.96 6.69 11.85
C PRO A 167 -36.63 7.94 11.28
#